data_9abc57f3ea2731362445621fcab867b7
#
_entry.id   9abc57f3ea2731362445621fcab867b7
#
_cell.length_a   1.000
_cell.length_b   1.000
_cell.length_c   1.000
_cell.angle_alpha   90.00
_cell.angle_beta   90.00
_cell.angle_gamma   90.00
#
_symmetry.space_group_name_H-M   'P 1'
#
loop_
_entity.id
_entity.type
_entity.pdbx_description
1 polymer ?
#
loop_
_entity_poly.entity_id
_entity_poly.type
_entity_poly.pdbx_seq_one_letter_code
_entity_poly.pdbx_strand_id
1 'polypeptide(L)'
;GLTNVELTAKVRAKEEKIATAIQAYLKEAGITMNVEVIDNGVWTSSRSEGSLQATIVGWFPLYADADNQMYTYYYSENAVGKGVFYNNPEFDALMTEARQTVGDDAKREELYKQADYILSREDYATIPLYYPKLQFVAKPYVKNAKLGNLVYHLYNIDIDLSKK
;
A
#
# COMPACT_ATOMS: atom_id res chain seq x y z
N GLY A 1 14.87 -27.20 0.52
CA GLY A 1 13.86 -26.17 0.70
C GLY A 1 13.41 -26.12 2.15
N LEU A 2 12.84 -25.03 2.60
CA LEU A 2 12.21 -24.91 3.92
C LEU A 2 11.00 -25.88 3.97
N THR A 3 10.90 -26.66 5.04
CA THR A 3 9.75 -27.54 5.30
C THR A 3 9.01 -27.00 6.53
N ASN A 4 7.69 -27.12 6.54
CA ASN A 4 6.84 -26.68 7.63
C ASN A 4 6.92 -25.17 7.94
N VAL A 5 6.88 -24.35 6.90
CA VAL A 5 6.80 -22.89 7.10
C VAL A 5 5.42 -22.52 7.61
N GLU A 6 5.38 -21.85 8.75
CA GLU A 6 4.16 -21.34 9.37
C GLU A 6 4.30 -19.85 9.65
N LEU A 7 3.22 -19.10 9.37
CA LEU A 7 3.14 -17.68 9.67
C LEU A 7 1.74 -17.30 10.16
N THR A 8 1.66 -16.19 10.89
CA THR A 8 0.39 -15.62 11.33
C THR A 8 0.20 -14.23 10.72
N ALA A 9 -0.88 -14.07 9.98
CA ALA A 9 -1.32 -12.78 9.47
C ALA A 9 -2.45 -12.21 10.36
N LYS A 10 -2.16 -11.08 11.00
CA LYS A 10 -3.17 -10.33 11.75
C LYS A 10 -3.73 -9.23 10.86
N VAL A 11 -5.03 -9.28 10.61
CA VAL A 11 -5.71 -8.40 9.67
C VAL A 11 -6.97 -7.79 10.29
N ARG A 12 -7.45 -6.70 9.72
CA ARG A 12 -8.75 -6.14 10.11
C ARG A 12 -9.87 -6.84 9.33
N ALA A 13 -11.10 -6.75 9.79
CA ALA A 13 -12.25 -7.39 9.17
C ALA A 13 -12.40 -7.11 7.66
N LYS A 14 -12.04 -5.92 7.21
CA LYS A 14 -12.12 -5.55 5.78
C LYS A 14 -11.09 -6.28 4.89
N GLU A 15 -9.99 -6.75 5.45
CA GLU A 15 -8.96 -7.51 4.73
C GLU A 15 -9.11 -9.04 4.86
N GLU A 16 -10.04 -9.53 5.68
CA GLU A 16 -10.23 -10.96 5.98
C GLU A 16 -10.37 -11.82 4.72
N LYS A 17 -11.22 -11.40 3.77
CA LYS A 17 -11.45 -12.15 2.52
C LYS A 17 -10.18 -12.29 1.68
N ILE A 18 -9.37 -11.23 1.63
CA ILE A 18 -8.10 -11.25 0.90
C ILE A 18 -7.10 -12.16 1.61
N ALA A 19 -7.00 -12.06 2.93
CA ALA A 19 -6.14 -12.91 3.74
C ALA A 19 -6.50 -14.39 3.58
N THR A 20 -7.79 -14.73 3.59
CA THR A 20 -8.28 -16.11 3.38
C THR A 20 -7.92 -16.63 1.98
N ALA A 21 -8.01 -15.79 0.96
CA ALA A 21 -7.59 -16.19 -0.38
C ALA A 21 -6.08 -16.45 -0.47
N ILE A 22 -5.26 -15.58 0.16
CA ILE A 22 -3.80 -15.76 0.23
C ILE A 22 -3.47 -17.04 1.02
N GLN A 23 -4.15 -17.28 2.14
CA GLN A 23 -3.99 -18.52 2.92
C GLN A 23 -4.19 -19.77 2.05
N ALA A 24 -5.23 -19.78 1.20
CA ALA A 24 -5.49 -20.91 0.32
C ALA A 24 -4.35 -21.12 -0.70
N TYR A 25 -3.84 -20.06 -1.33
CA TYR A 25 -2.71 -20.16 -2.27
C TYR A 25 -1.41 -20.59 -1.58
N LEU A 26 -1.13 -20.07 -0.39
CA LEU A 26 0.06 -20.46 0.36
C LEU A 26 0.03 -21.92 0.77
N LYS A 27 -1.17 -22.45 1.11
CA LYS A 27 -1.35 -23.86 1.42
C LYS A 27 -0.99 -24.77 0.25
N GLU A 28 -1.33 -24.37 -1.00
CA GLU A 28 -0.94 -25.12 -2.21
C GLU A 28 0.59 -25.13 -2.39
N ALA A 29 1.28 -24.08 -1.93
CA ALA A 29 2.73 -23.99 -1.92
C ALA A 29 3.40 -24.68 -0.71
N GLY A 30 2.63 -25.33 0.17
CA GLY A 30 3.15 -26.00 1.36
C GLY A 30 3.45 -25.08 2.56
N ILE A 31 2.88 -23.86 2.54
CA ILE A 31 3.03 -22.88 3.61
C ILE A 31 1.74 -22.78 4.42
N THR A 32 1.82 -22.91 5.73
CA THR A 32 0.70 -22.71 6.64
C THR A 32 0.60 -21.25 7.04
N MET A 33 -0.51 -20.61 6.73
CA MET A 33 -0.80 -19.25 7.17
C MET A 33 -2.02 -19.25 8.08
N ASN A 34 -1.86 -18.77 9.31
CA ASN A 34 -2.95 -18.53 10.24
C ASN A 34 -3.49 -17.11 10.03
N VAL A 35 -4.80 -16.97 9.89
CA VAL A 35 -5.46 -15.65 9.73
C VAL A 35 -6.18 -15.31 11.03
N GLU A 36 -5.75 -14.23 11.66
CA GLU A 36 -6.38 -13.67 12.86
C GLU A 36 -7.02 -12.32 12.52
N VAL A 37 -8.33 -12.23 12.68
CA VAL A 37 -9.05 -10.97 12.53
C VAL A 37 -9.05 -10.26 13.88
N ILE A 38 -8.44 -9.06 13.92
CA ILE A 38 -8.30 -8.26 15.14
C ILE A 38 -8.97 -6.89 14.98
N ASP A 39 -9.29 -6.27 16.12
CA ASP A 39 -9.85 -4.92 16.15
C ASP A 39 -8.89 -3.89 15.56
N ASN A 40 -9.44 -2.83 14.97
CA ASN A 40 -8.63 -1.79 14.31
C ASN A 40 -7.70 -1.04 15.29
N GLY A 41 -8.10 -0.85 16.53
CA GLY A 41 -7.27 -0.23 17.57
C GLY A 41 -6.09 -1.13 17.92
N VAL A 42 -6.36 -2.41 18.15
CA VAL A 42 -5.33 -3.44 18.41
C VAL A 42 -4.39 -3.58 17.22
N TRP A 43 -4.93 -3.58 16.00
CA TRP A 43 -4.11 -3.63 14.79
C TRP A 43 -3.17 -2.43 14.68
N THR A 44 -3.66 -1.23 15.00
CA THR A 44 -2.86 0.00 14.93
C THR A 44 -1.72 -0.01 15.95
N SER A 45 -1.99 -0.38 17.21
CA SER A 45 -0.94 -0.47 18.25
C SER A 45 0.08 -1.55 17.92
N SER A 46 -0.38 -2.77 17.59
CA SER A 46 0.51 -3.88 17.22
C SER A 46 1.41 -3.55 16.03
N ARG A 47 0.87 -2.83 15.04
CA ARG A 47 1.63 -2.36 13.89
C ARG A 47 2.70 -1.35 14.30
N SER A 48 2.36 -0.38 15.15
CA SER A 48 3.32 0.63 15.63
C SER A 48 4.42 0.03 16.49
N GLU A 49 4.11 -1.05 17.21
CA GLU A 49 5.05 -1.80 18.06
C GLU A 49 5.92 -2.80 17.28
N GLY A 50 5.62 -3.05 16.00
CA GLY A 50 6.33 -4.06 15.20
C GLY A 50 5.99 -5.49 15.59
N SER A 51 4.87 -5.73 16.27
CA SER A 51 4.48 -7.06 16.76
C SER A 51 3.66 -7.88 15.75
N LEU A 52 3.44 -7.37 14.53
CA LEU A 52 2.77 -8.07 13.45
C LEU A 52 3.79 -8.83 12.59
N GLN A 53 3.67 -10.15 12.52
CA GLN A 53 4.50 -10.96 11.62
C GLN A 53 4.13 -10.71 10.15
N ALA A 54 2.84 -10.70 9.85
CA ALA A 54 2.31 -10.36 8.55
C ALA A 54 0.98 -9.62 8.68
N THR A 55 0.73 -8.68 7.78
CA THR A 55 -0.56 -7.95 7.71
C THR A 55 -0.79 -7.44 6.29
N ILE A 56 -2.03 -7.05 6.01
CA ILE A 56 -2.40 -6.43 4.74
C ILE A 56 -2.63 -4.94 4.96
N VAL A 57 -1.95 -4.13 4.17
CA VAL A 57 -2.07 -2.67 4.22
C VAL A 57 -2.38 -2.13 2.83
N GLY A 58 -3.04 -0.98 2.77
CA GLY A 58 -3.19 -0.19 1.58
C GLY A 58 -2.66 1.21 1.83
N TRP A 59 -2.06 1.80 0.82
CA TRP A 59 -1.67 3.19 0.83
C TRP A 59 -2.48 3.95 -0.23
N PHE A 60 -3.03 5.08 0.18
CA PHE A 60 -3.68 6.01 -0.73
C PHE A 60 -2.77 7.25 -0.83
N PRO A 61 -2.10 7.47 -1.96
CA PRO A 61 -1.15 8.57 -2.07
C PRO A 61 -1.87 9.92 -2.01
N LEU A 62 -1.23 10.90 -1.38
CA LEU A 62 -1.73 12.28 -1.31
C LEU A 62 -1.52 13.03 -2.62
N TYR A 63 -0.52 12.62 -3.41
CA TYR A 63 -0.18 13.14 -4.72
C TYR A 63 0.34 12.00 -5.62
N ALA A 64 0.15 12.17 -6.94
CA ALA A 64 0.50 11.14 -7.93
C ALA A 64 2.00 11.15 -8.24
N ASP A 65 2.79 10.63 -7.32
CA ASP A 65 4.23 10.47 -7.46
C ASP A 65 4.70 9.24 -6.69
N ALA A 66 5.69 8.52 -7.22
CA ALA A 66 6.29 7.37 -6.55
C ALA A 66 6.87 7.73 -5.17
N ASP A 67 7.40 8.94 -5.04
CA ASP A 67 7.91 9.49 -3.77
C ASP A 67 6.89 9.37 -2.63
N ASN A 68 5.62 9.64 -2.91
CA ASN A 68 4.60 9.63 -1.86
C ASN A 68 4.49 8.29 -1.14
N GLN A 69 4.60 7.19 -1.86
CA GLN A 69 4.56 5.87 -1.26
C GLN A 69 5.94 5.42 -0.79
N MET A 70 6.93 5.48 -1.67
CA MET A 70 8.23 4.86 -1.43
C MET A 70 8.98 5.57 -0.29
N TYR A 71 9.10 6.89 -0.36
CA TYR A 71 9.76 7.66 0.70
C TYR A 71 8.97 7.66 2.01
N THR A 72 7.66 7.88 1.93
CA THR A 72 6.84 7.97 3.15
C THR A 72 6.74 6.64 3.90
N TYR A 73 6.78 5.52 3.16
CA TYR A 73 6.48 4.20 3.74
C TYR A 73 7.71 3.36 4.04
N TYR A 74 8.76 3.49 3.21
CA TYR A 74 9.89 2.57 3.24
C TYR A 74 11.25 3.24 3.49
N TYR A 75 11.39 4.56 3.33
CA TYR A 75 12.60 5.25 3.75
C TYR A 75 12.84 5.01 5.24
N SER A 76 14.05 4.56 5.63
CA SER A 76 14.30 3.97 6.96
C SER A 76 13.82 4.83 8.12
N GLU A 77 14.05 6.15 8.09
CA GLU A 77 13.60 7.08 9.14
C GLU A 77 12.08 7.20 9.23
N ASN A 78 11.37 7.00 8.12
CA ASN A 78 9.91 7.11 8.05
C ASN A 78 9.22 5.78 8.30
N ALA A 79 9.85 4.68 7.89
CA ALA A 79 9.29 3.31 7.92
C ALA A 79 8.83 2.89 9.32
N VAL A 80 9.61 3.22 10.35
CA VAL A 80 9.25 2.93 11.75
C VAL A 80 7.92 3.57 12.13
N GLY A 81 7.71 4.84 11.80
CA GLY A 81 6.45 5.55 12.07
C GLY A 81 5.26 4.99 11.27
N LYS A 82 5.51 4.18 10.24
CA LYS A 82 4.49 3.46 9.47
C LYS A 82 4.34 2.00 9.88
N GLY A 83 5.12 1.54 10.86
CA GLY A 83 5.12 0.15 11.33
C GLY A 83 5.57 -0.84 10.26
N VAL A 84 6.49 -0.44 9.41
CA VAL A 84 7.09 -1.27 8.37
C VAL A 84 8.45 -1.81 8.81
N PHE A 85 9.20 -1.03 9.58
CA PHE A 85 10.52 -1.37 10.13
C PHE A 85 11.56 -1.79 9.07
N TYR A 86 11.36 -1.34 7.83
CA TYR A 86 12.30 -1.56 6.75
C TYR A 86 13.51 -0.65 6.92
N ASN A 87 14.70 -1.18 6.68
CA ASN A 87 15.96 -0.45 6.79
C ASN A 87 16.95 -1.02 5.77
N ASN A 88 17.17 -0.29 4.68
CA ASN A 88 18.14 -0.62 3.66
C ASN A 88 18.85 0.68 3.20
N PRO A 89 20.16 0.84 3.49
CA PRO A 89 20.90 2.06 3.13
C PRO A 89 20.99 2.30 1.62
N GLU A 90 20.98 1.25 0.79
CA GLU A 90 21.01 1.39 -0.66
C GLU A 90 19.69 1.95 -1.18
N PHE A 91 18.55 1.42 -0.68
CA PHE A 91 17.25 1.98 -0.96
C PHE A 91 17.16 3.44 -0.53
N ASP A 92 17.64 3.78 0.66
CA ASP A 92 17.60 5.15 1.18
C ASP A 92 18.46 6.11 0.33
N ALA A 93 19.62 5.66 -0.18
CA ALA A 93 20.46 6.43 -1.07
C ALA A 93 19.75 6.74 -2.40
N LEU A 94 19.11 5.73 -3.02
CA LEU A 94 18.33 5.89 -4.24
C LEU A 94 17.16 6.87 -4.04
N MET A 95 16.45 6.75 -2.92
CA MET A 95 15.35 7.66 -2.59
C MET A 95 15.82 9.09 -2.40
N THR A 96 16.97 9.27 -1.73
CA THR A 96 17.57 10.59 -1.51
C THR A 96 17.98 11.22 -2.85
N GLU A 97 18.65 10.46 -3.71
CA GLU A 97 19.07 10.94 -5.03
C GLU A 97 17.87 11.28 -5.92
N ALA A 98 16.83 10.41 -5.95
CA ALA A 98 15.64 10.65 -6.74
C ALA A 98 14.93 11.95 -6.34
N ARG A 99 14.87 12.24 -5.04
CA ARG A 99 14.29 13.49 -4.52
C ARG A 99 15.10 14.73 -4.82
N GLN A 100 16.41 14.60 -4.94
CA GLN A 100 17.33 15.69 -5.31
C GLN A 100 17.41 15.90 -6.83
N THR A 101 16.98 14.91 -7.63
CA THR A 101 16.98 14.99 -9.09
C THR A 101 15.84 15.89 -9.57
N VAL A 102 16.17 17.09 -10.02
CA VAL A 102 15.24 18.09 -10.54
C VAL A 102 15.54 18.36 -11.99
N GLY A 103 14.51 18.38 -12.84
CA GLY A 103 14.66 18.69 -14.28
C GLY A 103 15.19 17.53 -15.14
N ASP A 104 15.40 16.35 -14.55
CA ASP A 104 15.73 15.11 -15.27
C ASP A 104 14.77 14.01 -14.86
N ASP A 105 13.57 14.03 -15.45
CA ASP A 105 12.51 13.08 -15.13
C ASP A 105 12.92 11.64 -15.49
N ALA A 106 13.70 11.45 -16.55
CA ALA A 106 14.15 10.12 -16.96
C ALA A 106 15.09 9.49 -15.93
N LYS A 107 16.07 10.26 -15.44
CA LYS A 107 16.96 9.80 -14.37
C LYS A 107 16.17 9.53 -13.08
N ARG A 108 15.25 10.41 -12.73
CA ARG A 108 14.42 10.26 -11.53
C ARG A 108 13.55 9.00 -11.58
N GLU A 109 12.93 8.73 -12.74
CA GLU A 109 12.15 7.50 -12.95
C GLU A 109 13.00 6.25 -12.81
N GLU A 110 14.22 6.25 -13.35
CA GLU A 110 15.15 5.12 -13.25
C GLU A 110 15.55 4.84 -11.79
N LEU A 111 15.83 5.86 -11.01
CA LEU A 111 16.13 5.71 -9.58
C LEU A 111 14.96 5.09 -8.79
N TYR A 112 13.72 5.49 -9.06
CA TYR A 112 12.56 4.85 -8.46
C TYR A 112 12.37 3.41 -8.91
N LYS A 113 12.66 3.07 -10.15
CA LYS A 113 12.60 1.68 -10.62
C LYS A 113 13.62 0.78 -9.92
N GLN A 114 14.84 1.28 -9.72
CA GLN A 114 15.87 0.57 -8.98
C GLN A 114 15.45 0.37 -7.51
N ALA A 115 14.96 1.41 -6.87
CA ALA A 115 14.45 1.31 -5.50
C ALA A 115 13.27 0.34 -5.37
N ASP A 116 12.33 0.33 -6.34
CA ASP A 116 11.20 -0.62 -6.36
C ASP A 116 11.69 -2.07 -6.55
N TYR A 117 12.72 -2.26 -7.37
CA TYR A 117 13.31 -3.58 -7.58
C TYR A 117 13.92 -4.13 -6.28
N ILE A 118 14.71 -3.34 -5.56
CA ILE A 118 15.25 -3.72 -4.25
C ILE A 118 14.10 -4.09 -3.31
N LEU A 119 13.12 -3.20 -3.16
CA LEU A 119 12.02 -3.36 -2.22
C LEU A 119 11.17 -4.61 -2.47
N SER A 120 10.89 -4.93 -3.75
CA SER A 120 9.92 -5.94 -4.15
C SER A 120 10.53 -7.25 -4.65
N ARG A 121 11.81 -7.26 -5.02
CA ARG A 121 12.47 -8.42 -5.65
C ARG A 121 13.72 -8.91 -4.94
N GLU A 122 14.42 -8.05 -4.25
CA GLU A 122 15.63 -8.44 -3.50
C GLU A 122 15.31 -8.64 -2.03
N ASP A 123 14.73 -7.63 -1.38
CA ASP A 123 14.44 -7.66 0.05
C ASP A 123 13.07 -8.25 0.38
N TYR A 124 12.16 -8.31 -0.59
CA TYR A 124 10.77 -8.74 -0.38
C TYR A 124 10.10 -8.04 0.81
N ALA A 125 10.46 -6.77 1.05
CA ALA A 125 9.91 -5.98 2.15
C ALA A 125 8.40 -5.75 2.01
N THR A 126 7.90 -5.85 0.79
CA THR A 126 6.48 -5.78 0.47
C THR A 126 6.12 -6.72 -0.68
N ILE A 127 4.91 -7.27 -0.63
CA ILE A 127 4.36 -8.09 -1.70
C ILE A 127 3.15 -7.35 -2.27
N PRO A 128 3.28 -6.71 -3.46
CA PRO A 128 2.16 -6.02 -4.10
C PRO A 128 1.05 -7.02 -4.46
N LEU A 129 -0.18 -6.74 -4.06
CA LEU A 129 -1.32 -7.60 -4.33
C LEU A 129 -2.12 -7.11 -5.54
N TYR A 130 -2.61 -5.88 -5.49
CA TYR A 130 -3.41 -5.28 -6.56
C TYR A 130 -3.55 -3.76 -6.39
N TYR A 131 -3.92 -3.10 -7.48
CA TYR A 131 -4.35 -1.70 -7.45
C TYR A 131 -5.88 -1.64 -7.48
N PRO A 132 -6.54 -1.15 -6.41
CA PRO A 132 -7.99 -1.05 -6.39
C PRO A 132 -8.48 -0.02 -7.42
N LYS A 133 -9.53 -0.37 -8.15
CA LYS A 133 -10.22 0.61 -9.00
C LYS A 133 -11.18 1.43 -8.14
N LEU A 134 -11.06 2.75 -8.21
CA LEU A 134 -12.06 3.63 -7.64
C LEU A 134 -13.36 3.48 -8.42
N GLN A 135 -14.46 3.29 -7.69
CA GLN A 135 -15.80 3.24 -8.25
C GLN A 135 -16.60 4.44 -7.75
N PHE A 136 -17.34 5.04 -8.65
CA PHE A 136 -18.19 6.17 -8.35
C PHE A 136 -19.59 5.92 -8.87
N VAL A 137 -20.58 6.07 -8.01
CA VAL A 137 -21.99 5.98 -8.37
C VAL A 137 -22.67 7.26 -7.92
N ALA A 138 -23.35 7.93 -8.85
CA ALA A 138 -24.08 9.13 -8.56
C ALA A 138 -25.55 8.98 -9.00
N LYS A 139 -26.44 9.66 -8.31
CA LYS A 139 -27.84 9.76 -8.74
C LYS A 139 -27.93 10.58 -10.03
N PRO A 140 -28.94 10.35 -10.91
CA PRO A 140 -29.07 11.05 -12.20
C PRO A 140 -29.16 12.58 -12.11
N TYR A 141 -29.57 13.11 -10.97
CA TYR A 141 -29.66 14.53 -10.70
C TYR A 141 -28.32 15.16 -10.24
N VAL A 142 -27.29 14.35 -10.00
CA VAL A 142 -25.94 14.85 -9.65
C VAL A 142 -25.16 15.03 -10.94
N LYS A 143 -24.87 16.28 -11.30
CA LYS A 143 -24.09 16.62 -12.49
C LYS A 143 -22.65 16.97 -12.12
N ASN A 144 -21.76 16.88 -13.09
CA ASN A 144 -20.35 17.28 -13.00
C ASN A 144 -19.53 16.55 -11.92
N ALA A 145 -20.07 15.47 -11.34
CA ALA A 145 -19.27 14.62 -10.46
C ALA A 145 -18.25 13.85 -11.28
N LYS A 146 -16.97 13.98 -10.95
CA LYS A 146 -15.87 13.32 -11.67
C LYS A 146 -14.95 12.60 -10.69
N LEU A 147 -14.43 11.46 -11.13
CA LEU A 147 -13.28 10.85 -10.50
C LEU A 147 -12.01 11.54 -11.01
N GLY A 148 -11.19 12.03 -10.09
CA GLY A 148 -9.80 12.36 -10.39
C GLY A 148 -8.90 11.15 -10.30
N ASN A 149 -7.63 11.31 -10.57
CA ASN A 149 -6.66 10.23 -10.50
C ASN A 149 -6.49 9.69 -9.07
N LEU A 150 -6.66 10.55 -8.06
CA LEU A 150 -6.46 10.19 -6.65
C LEU A 150 -7.68 10.46 -5.77
N VAL A 151 -8.51 11.44 -6.13
CA VAL A 151 -9.63 11.90 -5.28
C VAL A 151 -10.87 12.19 -6.10
N TYR A 152 -12.02 12.23 -5.44
CA TYR A 152 -13.25 12.71 -6.03
C TYR A 152 -13.20 14.23 -6.21
N HIS A 153 -13.48 14.71 -7.40
CA HIS A 153 -13.62 16.14 -7.67
C HIS A 153 -15.06 16.58 -7.39
N LEU A 154 -15.30 17.09 -6.20
CA LEU A 154 -16.63 17.48 -5.74
C LEU A 154 -16.91 18.99 -5.86
N TYR A 155 -15.91 19.80 -6.14
CA TYR A 155 -16.02 21.28 -6.12
C TYR A 155 -16.86 21.87 -7.27
N ASN A 156 -17.14 21.10 -8.32
CA ASN A 156 -17.97 21.52 -9.46
C ASN A 156 -19.29 20.74 -9.56
N ILE A 157 -19.69 20.07 -8.47
CA ILE A 157 -20.97 19.35 -8.46
C ILE A 157 -22.13 20.32 -8.55
N ASP A 158 -23.08 20.01 -9.44
CA ASP A 158 -24.36 20.67 -9.56
C ASP A 158 -25.50 19.68 -9.31
N ILE A 159 -26.60 20.14 -8.75
CA ILE A 159 -27.78 19.34 -8.42
C ILE A 159 -28.97 19.80 -9.27
N ASP A 160 -29.36 18.99 -10.23
CA ASP A 160 -30.55 19.20 -11.04
C ASP A 160 -31.80 18.81 -10.25
N LEU A 161 -32.39 19.76 -9.56
CA LEU A 161 -33.58 19.52 -8.73
C LEU A 161 -34.80 19.05 -9.54
N SER A 162 -34.85 19.26 -10.85
CA SER A 162 -35.95 18.78 -11.72
C SER A 162 -35.93 17.26 -11.91
N LYS A 163 -34.82 16.59 -11.54
CA LYS A 163 -34.61 15.12 -11.66
C LYS A 163 -34.52 14.42 -10.32
N LYS A 164 -34.85 15.14 -9.25
CA LYS A 164 -34.78 14.60 -7.88
C LYS A 164 -35.97 13.70 -7.51
#